data_24af56c69ca436155c17b5b9c246a007
#
_entry.id   24af56c69ca436155c17b5b9c246a007
#
_cell.length_a   1.000
_cell.length_b   1.000
_cell.length_c   1.000
_cell.angle_alpha   90.00
_cell.angle_beta   90.00
_cell.angle_gamma   90.00
#
_symmetry.space_group_name_H-M   'P 1'
#
loop_
_entity.id
_entity.type
_entity.pdbx_description
1 polymer ?
#
loop_
_entity_poly.entity_id
_entity_poly.type
_entity_poly.pdbx_seq_one_letter_code
_entity_poly.pdbx_strand_id
1 'polypeptide(L)'
;MLTFILRRGLQMIPVLLGVTVATFGLGQIIPGDQATALLGPTSSEEDRAALRADLGLDEPAISRYFTYLGNLFSGDLGRSLSFGRPVSEVLSERLLNTLLLSGTAIVVAAVLGVAIGTWAAQKPGSVRDRGLTVGVLFLNSVPSFWLGLVLIVVFSLQLRILPATGMTSIAGGGALDTAAHMVLPVITLAAWSLAVIARMTRSAVLEVIDNDYVQTARSRGIGEFHVIVRHVLPNAMPSVVTVIGLQAGFLLSGAVLTETVFSWPGVGLALQQAISSRDIPLVQGGILVIAVAFVLINLLVDVAQAYFNPKIKLA
;
A
#
# COMPACT_ATOMS: atom_id res chain seq x y z
N MET A 1 13.79 -3.21 23.14
CA MET A 1 13.21 -2.43 22.03
C MET A 1 14.27 -2.01 21.00
N LEU A 2 15.35 -1.28 21.40
CA LEU A 2 16.38 -0.85 20.45
C LEU A 2 17.01 -2.04 19.70
N THR A 3 17.41 -3.09 20.41
CA THR A 3 18.00 -4.31 19.83
C THR A 3 17.03 -5.00 18.84
N PHE A 4 15.73 -5.03 19.16
CA PHE A 4 14.70 -5.55 18.28
C PHE A 4 14.59 -4.73 16.97
N ILE A 5 14.55 -3.40 17.08
CA ILE A 5 14.50 -2.50 15.92
C ILE A 5 15.75 -2.65 15.06
N LEU A 6 16.95 -2.70 15.67
CA LEU A 6 18.19 -2.91 14.94
C LEU A 6 18.24 -4.26 14.23
N ARG A 7 17.85 -5.34 14.90
CA ARG A 7 17.80 -6.68 14.29
C ARG A 7 16.83 -6.73 13.12
N ARG A 8 15.64 -6.13 13.28
CA ARG A 8 14.64 -6.03 12.20
C ARG A 8 15.16 -5.16 11.05
N GLY A 9 15.79 -4.03 11.33
CA GLY A 9 16.42 -3.18 10.32
C GLY A 9 17.50 -3.92 9.52
N LEU A 10 18.34 -4.71 10.19
CA LEU A 10 19.35 -5.54 9.52
C LEU A 10 18.73 -6.61 8.61
N GLN A 11 17.61 -7.20 9.02
CA GLN A 11 16.88 -8.19 8.20
C GLN A 11 16.27 -7.58 6.92
N MET A 12 16.08 -6.27 6.88
CA MET A 12 15.54 -5.55 5.71
C MET A 12 16.60 -5.31 4.63
N ILE A 13 17.88 -5.24 5.01
CA ILE A 13 18.99 -5.00 4.07
C ILE A 13 19.04 -6.05 2.95
N PRO A 14 19.01 -7.37 3.22
CA PRO A 14 18.98 -8.38 2.15
C PRO A 14 17.76 -8.24 1.22
N VAL A 15 16.59 -7.86 1.77
CA VAL A 15 15.38 -7.66 0.98
C VAL A 15 15.56 -6.48 0.03
N LEU A 16 16.05 -5.35 0.52
CA LEU A 16 16.30 -4.17 -0.31
C LEU A 16 17.38 -4.42 -1.35
N LEU A 17 18.45 -5.13 -0.99
CA LEU A 17 19.47 -5.56 -1.96
C LEU A 17 18.87 -6.48 -3.03
N GLY A 18 18.03 -7.44 -2.65
CA GLY A 18 17.30 -8.28 -3.61
C GLY A 18 16.43 -7.47 -4.56
N VAL A 19 15.76 -6.45 -4.05
CA VAL A 19 14.96 -5.52 -4.87
C VAL A 19 15.84 -4.74 -5.84
N THR A 20 17.01 -4.22 -5.41
CA THR A 20 17.92 -3.49 -6.31
C THR A 20 18.47 -4.40 -7.42
N VAL A 21 18.80 -5.66 -7.12
CA VAL A 21 19.21 -6.64 -8.13
C VAL A 21 18.07 -6.91 -9.12
N ALA A 22 16.86 -7.13 -8.61
CA ALA A 22 15.68 -7.40 -9.45
C ALA A 22 15.36 -6.22 -10.37
N THR A 23 15.31 -4.99 -9.82
CA THR A 23 15.01 -3.77 -10.59
C THR A 23 16.09 -3.46 -11.63
N PHE A 24 17.36 -3.62 -11.26
CA PHE A 24 18.45 -3.48 -12.21
C PHE A 24 18.37 -4.54 -13.32
N GLY A 25 18.11 -5.80 -12.96
CA GLY A 25 17.93 -6.91 -13.91
C GLY A 25 16.77 -6.67 -14.88
N LEU A 26 15.63 -6.18 -14.39
CA LEU A 26 14.50 -5.80 -15.23
C LEU A 26 14.90 -4.75 -16.27
N GLY A 27 15.71 -3.76 -15.89
CA GLY A 27 16.23 -2.76 -16.83
C GLY A 27 17.13 -3.32 -17.93
N GLN A 28 17.74 -4.50 -17.72
CA GLN A 28 18.54 -5.19 -18.75
C GLN A 28 17.69 -6.04 -19.71
N ILE A 29 16.52 -6.51 -19.26
CA ILE A 29 15.65 -7.41 -20.03
C ILE A 29 14.71 -6.63 -20.94
N ILE A 30 14.33 -5.40 -20.54
CA ILE A 30 13.42 -4.56 -21.35
C ILE A 30 14.09 -4.25 -22.68
N PRO A 31 13.53 -4.68 -23.83
CA PRO A 31 14.10 -4.40 -25.13
C PRO A 31 14.03 -2.92 -25.43
N GLY A 32 15.16 -2.30 -25.68
CA GLY A 32 15.31 -0.89 -26.00
C GLY A 32 16.55 -0.32 -25.34
N ASP A 33 17.27 0.50 -26.08
CA ASP A 33 18.44 1.18 -25.58
C ASP A 33 18.03 2.52 -24.93
N GLN A 34 18.50 2.78 -23.73
CA GLN A 34 18.25 4.06 -23.03
C GLN A 34 18.72 5.26 -23.88
N ALA A 35 19.82 5.13 -24.60
CA ALA A 35 20.31 6.18 -25.50
C ALA A 35 19.31 6.43 -26.64
N THR A 36 18.75 5.38 -27.22
CA THR A 36 17.71 5.52 -28.27
C THR A 36 16.41 6.10 -27.71
N ALA A 37 16.05 5.77 -26.47
CA ALA A 37 14.88 6.33 -25.82
C ALA A 37 15.03 7.82 -25.50
N LEU A 38 16.24 8.27 -25.16
CA LEU A 38 16.57 9.68 -24.91
C LEU A 38 16.65 10.53 -26.18
N LEU A 39 17.34 10.02 -27.19
CA LEU A 39 17.62 10.78 -28.42
C LEU A 39 16.48 10.66 -29.45
N GLY A 40 15.60 9.67 -29.29
CA GLY A 40 14.54 9.39 -30.26
C GLY A 40 15.01 8.49 -31.42
N PRO A 41 14.04 7.93 -32.18
CA PRO A 41 14.33 6.97 -33.25
C PRO A 41 15.06 7.54 -34.46
N THR A 42 15.08 8.87 -34.62
CA THR A 42 15.68 9.59 -35.76
C THR A 42 17.11 10.08 -35.49
N SER A 43 17.66 9.81 -34.30
CA SER A 43 19.03 10.23 -33.94
C SER A 43 20.09 9.48 -34.76
N SER A 44 21.26 10.13 -34.97
CA SER A 44 22.38 9.50 -35.67
C SER A 44 22.98 8.35 -34.84
N GLU A 45 23.62 7.38 -35.53
CA GLU A 45 24.34 6.27 -34.85
C GLU A 45 25.50 6.83 -34.00
N GLU A 46 26.15 7.92 -34.45
CA GLU A 46 27.26 8.59 -33.74
C GLU A 46 26.75 9.19 -32.41
N ASP A 47 25.62 9.91 -32.41
CA ASP A 47 25.02 10.49 -31.20
C ASP A 47 24.59 9.41 -30.20
N ARG A 48 24.04 8.30 -30.71
CA ARG A 48 23.68 7.16 -29.86
C ARG A 48 24.90 6.50 -29.25
N ALA A 49 25.95 6.28 -30.04
CA ALA A 49 27.21 5.69 -29.55
C ALA A 49 27.88 6.58 -28.50
N ALA A 50 27.91 7.91 -28.75
CA ALA A 50 28.44 8.88 -27.79
C ALA A 50 27.66 8.86 -26.48
N LEU A 51 26.31 8.89 -26.53
CA LEU A 51 25.46 8.85 -25.35
C LEU A 51 25.55 7.49 -24.62
N ARG A 52 25.68 6.37 -25.34
CA ARG A 52 25.93 5.04 -24.73
C ARG A 52 27.21 5.01 -23.92
N ALA A 53 28.29 5.56 -24.47
CA ALA A 53 29.58 5.66 -23.78
C ALA A 53 29.50 6.58 -22.56
N ASP A 54 28.80 7.74 -22.68
CA ASP A 54 28.59 8.69 -21.58
C ASP A 54 27.75 8.09 -20.44
N LEU A 55 26.71 7.33 -20.78
CA LEU A 55 25.88 6.60 -19.81
C LEU A 55 26.51 5.28 -19.31
N GLY A 56 27.70 4.93 -19.77
CA GLY A 56 28.38 3.69 -19.40
C GLY A 56 27.63 2.41 -19.80
N LEU A 57 26.75 2.47 -20.81
CA LEU A 57 25.91 1.33 -21.21
C LEU A 57 26.70 0.19 -21.82
N ASP A 58 27.94 0.45 -22.29
CA ASP A 58 28.82 -0.53 -22.86
C ASP A 58 29.71 -1.25 -21.83
N GLU A 59 29.67 -0.83 -20.56
CA GLU A 59 30.35 -1.49 -19.47
C GLU A 59 29.72 -2.85 -19.10
N PRO A 60 30.50 -3.76 -18.50
CA PRO A 60 29.94 -5.02 -17.95
C PRO A 60 28.80 -4.77 -16.98
N ALA A 61 27.76 -5.60 -17.03
CA ALA A 61 26.57 -5.43 -16.19
C ALA A 61 26.89 -5.35 -14.68
N ILE A 62 27.93 -6.05 -14.22
CA ILE A 62 28.40 -6.02 -12.83
C ILE A 62 28.92 -4.62 -12.45
N SER A 63 29.77 -4.01 -13.30
CA SER A 63 30.27 -2.64 -13.07
C SER A 63 29.11 -1.65 -12.99
N ARG A 64 28.20 -1.71 -13.94
CA ARG A 64 26.98 -0.87 -13.99
C ARG A 64 26.09 -1.03 -12.75
N TYR A 65 25.97 -2.27 -12.21
CA TYR A 65 25.22 -2.50 -10.99
C TYR A 65 25.87 -1.82 -9.78
N PHE A 66 27.20 -1.89 -9.63
CA PHE A 66 27.88 -1.20 -8.53
C PHE A 66 27.83 0.33 -8.66
N THR A 67 27.92 0.86 -9.88
CA THR A 67 27.70 2.29 -10.15
C THR A 67 26.28 2.69 -9.78
N TYR A 68 25.29 1.91 -10.18
CA TYR A 68 23.88 2.11 -9.78
C TYR A 68 23.70 2.11 -8.25
N LEU A 69 24.31 1.15 -7.55
CA LEU A 69 24.27 1.14 -6.07
C LEU A 69 24.95 2.38 -5.48
N GLY A 70 26.09 2.80 -5.99
CA GLY A 70 26.78 4.01 -5.54
C GLY A 70 25.92 5.26 -5.67
N ASN A 71 25.24 5.39 -6.81
CA ASN A 71 24.30 6.49 -7.06
C ASN A 71 23.09 6.45 -6.11
N LEU A 72 22.56 5.24 -5.83
CA LEU A 72 21.48 5.09 -4.85
C LEU A 72 21.88 5.57 -3.45
N PHE A 73 23.09 5.24 -3.00
CA PHE A 73 23.58 5.68 -1.68
C PHE A 73 23.83 7.20 -1.61
N SER A 74 24.12 7.84 -2.73
CA SER A 74 24.21 9.31 -2.83
C SER A 74 22.84 10.00 -3.00
N GLY A 75 21.74 9.24 -3.09
CA GLY A 75 20.38 9.75 -3.29
C GLY A 75 20.06 10.07 -4.76
N ASP A 76 20.94 9.73 -5.68
CA ASP A 76 20.71 9.90 -7.12
C ASP A 76 19.99 8.66 -7.68
N LEU A 77 18.72 8.84 -8.02
CA LEU A 77 17.86 7.84 -8.67
C LEU A 77 17.87 7.98 -10.20
N GLY A 78 18.72 8.86 -10.73
CA GLY A 78 18.76 9.20 -12.16
C GLY A 78 17.67 10.20 -12.55
N ARG A 79 17.52 10.39 -13.86
CA ARG A 79 16.61 11.36 -14.45
C ARG A 79 15.48 10.67 -15.21
N SER A 80 14.24 11.05 -14.94
CA SER A 80 13.07 10.55 -15.65
C SER A 80 13.03 11.08 -17.08
N LEU A 81 12.84 10.19 -18.03
CA LEU A 81 12.68 10.53 -19.44
C LEU A 81 11.31 11.16 -19.71
N SER A 82 10.27 10.63 -19.07
CA SER A 82 8.89 11.06 -19.26
C SER A 82 8.60 12.41 -18.64
N PHE A 83 9.21 12.73 -17.50
CA PHE A 83 8.98 13.97 -16.76
C PHE A 83 10.09 15.01 -16.95
N GLY A 84 11.25 14.66 -17.53
CA GLY A 84 12.38 15.55 -17.74
C GLY A 84 13.01 16.10 -16.46
N ARG A 85 12.74 15.50 -15.30
CA ARG A 85 13.17 15.92 -13.95
C ARG A 85 13.89 14.78 -13.23
N PRO A 86 14.66 15.06 -12.15
CA PRO A 86 15.19 14.02 -11.28
C PRO A 86 14.08 13.07 -10.77
N VAL A 87 14.34 11.78 -10.80
CA VAL A 87 13.40 10.75 -10.34
C VAL A 87 13.05 10.95 -8.86
N SER A 88 14.01 11.37 -8.03
CA SER A 88 13.81 11.65 -6.61
C SER A 88 12.76 12.74 -6.36
N GLU A 89 12.73 13.80 -7.17
CA GLU A 89 11.73 14.87 -7.09
C GLU A 89 10.34 14.35 -7.48
N VAL A 90 10.24 13.65 -8.62
CA VAL A 90 8.97 13.07 -9.09
C VAL A 90 8.38 12.12 -8.04
N LEU A 91 9.21 11.25 -7.45
CA LEU A 91 8.74 10.26 -6.50
C LEU A 91 8.42 10.85 -5.12
N SER A 92 9.16 11.85 -4.66
CA SER A 92 8.88 12.48 -3.35
C SER A 92 7.53 13.19 -3.33
N GLU A 93 7.16 13.91 -4.41
CA GLU A 93 5.84 14.53 -4.55
C GLU A 93 4.70 13.49 -4.55
N ARG A 94 4.91 12.36 -5.24
CA ARG A 94 3.89 11.34 -5.43
C ARG A 94 3.76 10.35 -4.27
N LEU A 95 4.86 10.11 -3.54
CA LEU A 95 4.85 9.21 -2.39
C LEU A 95 3.88 9.67 -1.30
N LEU A 96 3.82 10.97 -1.02
CA LEU A 96 2.89 11.52 -0.05
C LEU A 96 1.43 11.25 -0.44
N ASN A 97 1.10 11.35 -1.73
CA ASN A 97 -0.25 11.08 -2.23
C ASN A 97 -0.61 9.59 -2.11
N THR A 98 0.33 8.68 -2.40
CA THR A 98 0.15 7.24 -2.19
C THR A 98 -0.03 6.91 -0.71
N LEU A 99 0.78 7.51 0.17
CA LEU A 99 0.69 7.30 1.62
C LEU A 99 -0.61 7.88 2.19
N LEU A 100 -1.07 9.03 1.70
CA LEU A 100 -2.36 9.60 2.08
C LEU A 100 -3.51 8.68 1.71
N LEU A 101 -3.53 8.17 0.48
CA LEU A 101 -4.58 7.27 0.00
C LEU A 101 -4.57 5.94 0.76
N SER A 102 -3.43 5.25 0.81
CA SER A 102 -3.30 3.94 1.46
C SER A 102 -3.43 4.04 2.98
N GLY A 103 -2.91 5.11 3.60
CA GLY A 103 -3.07 5.38 5.02
C GLY A 103 -4.53 5.62 5.41
N THR A 104 -5.27 6.39 4.61
CA THR A 104 -6.71 6.57 4.84
C THR A 104 -7.48 5.27 4.63
N ALA A 105 -7.15 4.50 3.59
CA ALA A 105 -7.79 3.22 3.31
C ALA A 105 -7.58 2.21 4.44
N ILE A 106 -6.37 2.10 5.03
CA ILE A 106 -6.13 1.17 6.15
C ILE A 106 -6.86 1.60 7.41
N VAL A 107 -6.94 2.91 7.70
CA VAL A 107 -7.71 3.42 8.84
C VAL A 107 -9.20 3.09 8.68
N VAL A 108 -9.78 3.34 7.51
CA VAL A 108 -11.18 3.01 7.21
C VAL A 108 -11.42 1.50 7.31
N ALA A 109 -10.54 0.69 6.70
CA ALA A 109 -10.63 -0.77 6.75
C ALA A 109 -10.52 -1.30 8.18
N ALA A 110 -9.60 -0.76 9.00
CA ALA A 110 -9.41 -1.17 10.38
C ALA A 110 -10.62 -0.79 11.26
N VAL A 111 -11.06 0.46 11.21
CA VAL A 111 -12.18 0.93 12.04
C VAL A 111 -13.46 0.19 11.70
N LEU A 112 -13.82 0.15 10.41
CA LEU A 112 -15.05 -0.52 9.98
C LEU A 112 -14.94 -2.05 10.10
N GLY A 113 -13.79 -2.63 9.78
CA GLY A 113 -13.55 -4.07 9.90
C GLY A 113 -13.66 -4.55 11.34
N VAL A 114 -13.03 -3.85 12.28
CA VAL A 114 -13.13 -4.17 13.73
C VAL A 114 -14.57 -3.99 14.22
N ALA A 115 -15.24 -2.90 13.84
CA ALA A 115 -16.63 -2.66 14.26
C ALA A 115 -17.58 -3.74 13.74
N ILE A 116 -17.54 -4.05 12.44
CA ILE A 116 -18.41 -5.05 11.78
C ILE A 116 -18.09 -6.46 12.30
N GLY A 117 -16.82 -6.83 12.42
CA GLY A 117 -16.40 -8.13 12.94
C GLY A 117 -16.85 -8.36 14.38
N THR A 118 -16.65 -7.37 15.23
CA THR A 118 -17.12 -7.38 16.63
C THR A 118 -18.64 -7.49 16.72
N TRP A 119 -19.36 -6.73 15.91
CA TRP A 119 -20.83 -6.75 15.88
C TRP A 119 -21.40 -8.09 15.43
N ALA A 120 -20.80 -8.71 14.43
CA ALA A 120 -21.20 -10.03 13.95
C ALA A 120 -20.92 -11.14 15.00
N ALA A 121 -19.78 -11.05 15.72
CA ALA A 121 -19.37 -12.02 16.73
C ALA A 121 -20.30 -12.07 17.96
N GLN A 122 -21.03 -10.99 18.27
CA GLN A 122 -21.94 -10.95 19.43
C GLN A 122 -23.13 -11.93 19.31
N LYS A 123 -23.53 -12.32 18.11
CA LYS A 123 -24.62 -13.28 17.87
C LYS A 123 -24.26 -14.25 16.76
N PRO A 124 -23.44 -15.29 17.06
CA PRO A 124 -23.03 -16.29 16.08
C PRO A 124 -24.25 -16.97 15.44
N GLY A 125 -24.17 -17.29 14.14
CA GLY A 125 -25.25 -17.92 13.38
C GLY A 125 -26.44 -17.02 13.05
N SER A 126 -26.45 -15.77 13.51
CA SER A 126 -27.51 -14.78 13.21
C SER A 126 -27.40 -14.25 11.78
N VAL A 127 -28.44 -13.50 11.35
CA VAL A 127 -28.45 -12.80 10.06
C VAL A 127 -27.23 -11.86 9.89
N ARG A 128 -26.79 -11.21 10.98
CA ARG A 128 -25.60 -10.33 10.99
C ARG A 128 -24.33 -11.10 10.63
N ASP A 129 -24.16 -12.25 11.23
CA ASP A 129 -23.00 -13.11 11.05
C ASP A 129 -22.99 -13.73 9.64
N ARG A 130 -24.14 -14.17 9.17
CA ARG A 130 -24.28 -14.66 7.80
C ARG A 130 -24.05 -13.54 6.78
N GLY A 131 -24.59 -12.34 7.04
CA GLY A 131 -24.38 -11.17 6.21
C GLY A 131 -22.89 -10.76 6.09
N LEU A 132 -22.14 -10.79 7.21
CA LEU A 132 -20.70 -10.61 7.19
C LEU A 132 -20.02 -11.66 6.30
N THR A 133 -20.35 -12.94 6.51
CA THR A 133 -19.72 -14.03 5.74
C THR A 133 -19.96 -13.88 4.24
N VAL A 134 -21.20 -13.60 3.85
CA VAL A 134 -21.55 -13.36 2.43
C VAL A 134 -20.85 -12.11 1.89
N GLY A 135 -20.84 -11.01 2.66
CA GLY A 135 -20.14 -9.78 2.27
C GLY A 135 -18.63 -9.97 2.09
N VAL A 136 -17.99 -10.71 2.98
CA VAL A 136 -16.56 -11.07 2.87
C VAL A 136 -16.30 -11.90 1.60
N LEU A 137 -17.12 -12.92 1.34
CA LEU A 137 -16.99 -13.74 0.13
C LEU A 137 -17.18 -12.89 -1.13
N PHE A 138 -18.17 -12.02 -1.16
CA PHE A 138 -18.42 -11.11 -2.27
C PHE A 138 -17.21 -10.20 -2.52
N LEU A 139 -16.74 -9.48 -1.51
CA LEU A 139 -15.61 -8.54 -1.62
C LEU A 139 -14.29 -9.25 -2.01
N ASN A 140 -14.10 -10.50 -1.58
CA ASN A 140 -12.92 -11.29 -1.98
C ASN A 140 -13.00 -11.79 -3.42
N SER A 141 -14.20 -11.95 -3.97
CA SER A 141 -14.41 -12.45 -5.35
C SER A 141 -14.36 -11.33 -6.39
N VAL A 142 -14.57 -10.09 -5.99
CA VAL A 142 -14.64 -8.93 -6.89
C VAL A 142 -13.23 -8.34 -7.08
N PRO A 143 -12.73 -8.23 -8.32
CA PRO A 143 -11.48 -7.53 -8.59
C PRO A 143 -11.58 -6.05 -8.18
N SER A 144 -10.55 -5.54 -7.48
CA SER A 144 -10.57 -4.15 -6.97
C SER A 144 -10.76 -3.10 -8.07
N PHE A 145 -10.08 -3.26 -9.20
CA PHE A 145 -10.24 -2.34 -10.33
C PHE A 145 -11.67 -2.31 -10.89
N TRP A 146 -12.32 -3.48 -10.96
CA TRP A 146 -13.71 -3.58 -11.40
C TRP A 146 -14.64 -2.86 -10.41
N LEU A 147 -14.45 -3.06 -9.10
CA LEU A 147 -15.20 -2.32 -8.07
C LEU A 147 -15.03 -0.82 -8.25
N GLY A 148 -13.80 -0.34 -8.48
CA GLY A 148 -13.52 1.06 -8.73
C GLY A 148 -14.29 1.61 -9.94
N LEU A 149 -14.29 0.89 -11.06
CA LEU A 149 -15.05 1.28 -12.24
C LEU A 149 -16.55 1.34 -12.00
N VAL A 150 -17.11 0.35 -11.29
CA VAL A 150 -18.54 0.35 -10.92
C VAL A 150 -18.87 1.55 -10.04
N LEU A 151 -18.04 1.86 -9.05
CA LEU A 151 -18.24 3.02 -8.18
C LEU A 151 -18.20 4.34 -8.96
N ILE A 152 -17.27 4.49 -9.92
CA ILE A 152 -17.23 5.66 -10.82
C ILE A 152 -18.54 5.76 -11.62
N VAL A 153 -18.98 4.68 -12.25
CA VAL A 153 -20.21 4.67 -13.05
C VAL A 153 -21.42 5.08 -12.20
N VAL A 154 -21.58 4.48 -11.02
CA VAL A 154 -22.75 4.74 -10.18
C VAL A 154 -22.68 6.13 -9.56
N PHE A 155 -21.61 6.48 -8.84
CA PHE A 155 -21.57 7.67 -8.00
C PHE A 155 -21.13 8.94 -8.74
N SER A 156 -20.29 8.80 -9.78
CA SER A 156 -19.80 9.97 -10.52
C SER A 156 -20.59 10.23 -11.79
N LEU A 157 -20.93 9.20 -12.58
CA LEU A 157 -21.59 9.41 -13.86
C LEU A 157 -23.12 9.43 -13.74
N GLN A 158 -23.74 8.50 -13.01
CA GLN A 158 -25.20 8.40 -12.88
C GLN A 158 -25.72 9.34 -11.81
N LEU A 159 -25.24 9.22 -10.57
CA LEU A 159 -25.72 10.02 -9.44
C LEU A 159 -25.09 11.42 -9.38
N ARG A 160 -23.89 11.60 -9.95
CA ARG A 160 -23.14 12.86 -10.01
C ARG A 160 -22.91 13.52 -8.64
N ILE A 161 -22.68 12.69 -7.60
CA ILE A 161 -22.47 13.15 -6.22
C ILE A 161 -21.00 13.13 -5.79
N LEU A 162 -20.14 12.39 -6.49
CA LEU A 162 -18.71 12.29 -6.19
C LEU A 162 -17.88 12.44 -7.47
N PRO A 163 -16.67 13.03 -7.38
CA PRO A 163 -15.78 13.16 -8.53
C PRO A 163 -15.27 11.78 -9.00
N ALA A 164 -15.03 11.67 -10.32
CA ALA A 164 -14.63 10.41 -10.95
C ALA A 164 -13.13 10.14 -10.82
N THR A 165 -12.30 11.16 -11.04
CA THR A 165 -10.84 11.02 -11.20
C THR A 165 -10.08 12.22 -10.66
N GLY A 166 -8.77 12.07 -10.47
CA GLY A 166 -7.89 13.12 -9.99
C GLY A 166 -7.87 13.24 -8.46
N MET A 167 -7.09 14.17 -7.97
CA MET A 167 -6.95 14.46 -6.53
C MET A 167 -7.72 15.73 -6.12
N THR A 168 -7.92 16.63 -7.07
CA THR A 168 -8.59 17.92 -6.86
C THR A 168 -9.32 18.33 -8.13
N SER A 169 -10.32 19.19 -7.99
CA SER A 169 -11.03 19.81 -9.10
C SER A 169 -10.12 20.75 -9.91
N ILE A 170 -10.39 20.93 -11.21
CA ILE A 170 -9.62 21.81 -12.11
C ILE A 170 -9.60 23.27 -11.62
N ALA A 171 -10.68 23.72 -10.99
CA ALA A 171 -10.77 25.08 -10.43
C ALA A 171 -9.93 25.29 -9.15
N GLY A 172 -9.20 24.26 -8.70
CA GLY A 172 -8.49 24.25 -7.44
C GLY A 172 -9.45 24.03 -6.27
N GLY A 173 -9.14 23.08 -5.39
CA GLY A 173 -9.96 22.75 -4.24
C GLY A 173 -9.12 22.75 -2.97
N GLY A 174 -9.75 23.07 -1.85
CA GLY A 174 -9.14 22.89 -0.53
C GLY A 174 -9.24 21.44 -0.06
N ALA A 175 -8.98 21.22 1.24
CA ALA A 175 -8.99 19.89 1.85
C ALA A 175 -10.32 19.12 1.66
N LEU A 176 -11.46 19.81 1.60
CA LEU A 176 -12.76 19.19 1.36
C LEU A 176 -12.91 18.63 -0.05
N ASP A 177 -12.37 19.32 -1.05
CA ASP A 177 -12.36 18.84 -2.43
C ASP A 177 -11.48 17.58 -2.56
N THR A 178 -10.27 17.61 -2.00
CA THR A 178 -9.40 16.44 -1.93
C THR A 178 -10.10 15.28 -1.20
N ALA A 179 -10.78 15.54 -0.09
CA ALA A 179 -11.52 14.51 0.64
C ALA A 179 -12.64 13.90 -0.22
N ALA A 180 -13.38 14.70 -1.00
CA ALA A 180 -14.39 14.20 -1.92
C ALA A 180 -13.79 13.29 -3.01
N HIS A 181 -12.62 13.66 -3.59
CA HIS A 181 -11.89 12.85 -4.57
C HIS A 181 -11.33 11.55 -3.97
N MET A 182 -11.08 11.51 -2.65
CA MET A 182 -10.59 10.32 -1.96
C MET A 182 -11.66 9.27 -1.69
N VAL A 183 -12.95 9.63 -1.62
CA VAL A 183 -14.02 8.72 -1.17
C VAL A 183 -14.03 7.42 -1.98
N LEU A 184 -14.15 7.50 -3.29
CA LEU A 184 -14.25 6.31 -4.15
C LEU A 184 -12.95 5.49 -4.19
N PRO A 185 -11.76 6.11 -4.37
CA PRO A 185 -10.50 5.38 -4.27
C PRO A 185 -10.29 4.67 -2.92
N VAL A 186 -10.61 5.34 -1.81
CA VAL A 186 -10.49 4.77 -0.46
C VAL A 186 -11.43 3.57 -0.28
N ILE A 187 -12.70 3.67 -0.68
CA ILE A 187 -13.65 2.54 -0.63
C ILE A 187 -13.12 1.36 -1.45
N THR A 188 -12.65 1.64 -2.68
CA THR A 188 -12.12 0.62 -3.58
C THR A 188 -10.92 -0.11 -2.96
N LEU A 189 -9.96 0.66 -2.47
CA LEU A 189 -8.72 0.13 -1.91
C LEU A 189 -8.95 -0.57 -0.56
N ALA A 190 -9.82 -0.04 0.29
CA ALA A 190 -10.14 -0.58 1.60
C ALA A 190 -10.99 -1.86 1.56
N ALA A 191 -11.79 -2.07 0.53
CA ALA A 191 -12.85 -3.09 0.50
C ALA A 191 -12.35 -4.50 0.83
N TRP A 192 -11.26 -4.94 0.19
CA TRP A 192 -10.68 -6.26 0.44
C TRP A 192 -10.09 -6.38 1.84
N SER A 193 -9.30 -5.39 2.25
CA SER A 193 -8.67 -5.37 3.59
C SER A 193 -9.70 -5.30 4.70
N LEU A 194 -10.80 -4.55 4.52
CA LEU A 194 -11.93 -4.49 5.43
C LEU A 194 -12.55 -5.88 5.64
N ALA A 195 -12.78 -6.62 4.55
CA ALA A 195 -13.33 -7.97 4.61
C ALA A 195 -12.43 -8.93 5.40
N VAL A 196 -11.12 -8.87 5.17
CA VAL A 196 -10.13 -9.69 5.89
C VAL A 196 -10.11 -9.32 7.38
N ILE A 197 -10.01 -8.04 7.70
CA ILE A 197 -9.97 -7.53 9.08
C ILE A 197 -11.27 -7.88 9.81
N ALA A 198 -12.44 -7.70 9.19
CA ALA A 198 -13.72 -8.03 9.80
C ALA A 198 -13.84 -9.51 10.14
N ARG A 199 -13.44 -10.40 9.23
CA ARG A 199 -13.44 -11.84 9.46
C ARG A 199 -12.51 -12.24 10.60
N MET A 200 -11.27 -11.71 10.60
CA MET A 200 -10.29 -12.02 11.64
C MET A 200 -10.69 -11.48 13.00
N THR A 201 -11.27 -10.26 13.02
CA THR A 201 -11.82 -9.69 14.25
C THR A 201 -12.95 -10.54 14.80
N ARG A 202 -13.87 -10.99 13.94
CA ARG A 202 -14.94 -11.90 14.34
C ARG A 202 -14.37 -13.17 15.00
N SER A 203 -13.40 -13.82 14.37
CA SER A 203 -12.77 -15.04 14.93
C SER A 203 -12.09 -14.75 16.27
N ALA A 204 -11.29 -13.70 16.37
CA ALA A 204 -10.59 -13.33 17.61
C ALA A 204 -11.58 -12.96 18.75
N VAL A 205 -12.68 -12.29 18.43
CA VAL A 205 -13.72 -11.97 19.42
C VAL A 205 -14.43 -13.25 19.91
N LEU A 206 -14.72 -14.21 19.02
CA LEU A 206 -15.35 -15.48 19.40
C LEU A 206 -14.47 -16.33 20.32
N GLU A 207 -13.15 -16.29 20.15
CA GLU A 207 -12.21 -16.99 21.06
C GLU A 207 -12.22 -16.43 22.49
N VAL A 208 -12.60 -15.15 22.64
CA VAL A 208 -12.53 -14.44 23.93
C VAL A 208 -13.88 -14.32 24.63
N ILE A 209 -14.99 -14.21 23.87
CA ILE A 209 -16.31 -13.77 24.39
C ILE A 209 -16.92 -14.76 25.39
N ASP A 210 -16.55 -16.03 25.31
CA ASP A 210 -17.06 -17.11 26.18
C ASP A 210 -16.13 -17.44 27.35
N ASN A 211 -15.02 -16.72 27.54
CA ASN A 211 -14.11 -16.94 28.66
C ASN A 211 -14.75 -16.61 30.02
N ASP A 212 -14.35 -17.31 31.07
CA ASP A 212 -14.91 -17.21 32.42
C ASP A 212 -14.91 -15.79 33.00
N TYR A 213 -13.86 -15.00 32.73
CA TYR A 213 -13.78 -13.62 33.20
C TYR A 213 -14.82 -12.71 32.52
N VAL A 214 -15.20 -13.00 31.26
CA VAL A 214 -16.25 -12.28 30.54
C VAL A 214 -17.61 -12.64 31.12
N GLN A 215 -17.86 -13.94 31.40
CA GLN A 215 -19.07 -14.39 32.05
C GLN A 215 -19.22 -13.78 33.45
N THR A 216 -18.11 -13.71 34.21
CA THR A 216 -18.08 -13.06 35.52
C THR A 216 -18.45 -11.56 35.42
N ALA A 217 -17.97 -10.86 34.39
CA ALA A 217 -18.33 -9.45 34.18
C ALA A 217 -19.84 -9.30 33.91
N ARG A 218 -20.43 -10.19 33.08
CA ARG A 218 -21.86 -10.22 32.81
C ARG A 218 -22.69 -10.53 34.08
N SER A 219 -22.27 -11.50 34.88
CA SER A 219 -22.93 -11.87 36.14
C SER A 219 -22.95 -10.74 37.17
N ARG A 220 -22.00 -9.81 37.10
CA ARG A 220 -21.96 -8.58 37.91
C ARG A 220 -22.89 -7.46 37.39
N GLY A 221 -23.67 -7.73 36.34
CA GLY A 221 -24.60 -6.76 35.78
C GLY A 221 -23.96 -5.67 34.90
N ILE A 222 -22.70 -5.87 34.46
CA ILE A 222 -22.03 -4.93 33.55
C ILE A 222 -22.75 -4.99 32.20
N GLY A 223 -23.15 -3.84 31.66
CA GLY A 223 -23.86 -3.76 30.37
C GLY A 223 -23.03 -4.29 29.22
N GLU A 224 -23.66 -4.97 28.25
CA GLU A 224 -22.98 -5.71 27.16
C GLU A 224 -22.00 -4.87 26.36
N PHE A 225 -22.33 -3.62 26.03
CA PHE A 225 -21.41 -2.71 25.34
C PHE A 225 -20.10 -2.52 26.13
N HIS A 226 -20.20 -2.36 27.45
CA HIS A 226 -19.05 -2.18 28.32
C HIS A 226 -18.23 -3.48 28.45
N VAL A 227 -18.89 -4.62 28.50
CA VAL A 227 -18.24 -5.96 28.47
C VAL A 227 -17.42 -6.10 27.17
N ILE A 228 -18.03 -5.80 26.02
CA ILE A 228 -17.35 -5.92 24.72
C ILE A 228 -16.14 -4.99 24.64
N VAL A 229 -16.34 -3.69 24.91
CA VAL A 229 -15.28 -2.68 24.72
C VAL A 229 -14.15 -2.80 25.73
N ARG A 230 -14.44 -3.17 26.98
CA ARG A 230 -13.45 -3.14 28.07
C ARG A 230 -12.87 -4.52 28.43
N HIS A 231 -13.57 -5.60 28.12
CA HIS A 231 -13.14 -6.95 28.52
C HIS A 231 -12.87 -7.88 27.32
N VAL A 232 -13.64 -7.80 26.24
CA VAL A 232 -13.48 -8.69 25.08
C VAL A 232 -12.49 -8.11 24.07
N LEU A 233 -12.77 -6.90 23.58
CA LEU A 233 -12.02 -6.31 22.48
C LEU A 233 -10.53 -6.11 22.79
N PRO A 234 -10.11 -5.61 23.97
CA PRO A 234 -8.68 -5.46 24.27
C PRO A 234 -7.90 -6.78 24.25
N ASN A 235 -8.56 -7.90 24.60
CA ASN A 235 -7.95 -9.23 24.58
C ASN A 235 -7.96 -9.88 23.19
N ALA A 236 -8.86 -9.48 22.29
CA ALA A 236 -8.87 -9.88 20.89
C ALA A 236 -7.90 -9.05 20.02
N MET A 237 -7.62 -7.80 20.43
CA MET A 237 -6.81 -6.85 19.64
C MET A 237 -5.41 -7.31 19.25
N PRO A 238 -4.63 -8.06 20.05
CA PRO A 238 -3.30 -8.49 19.63
C PRO A 238 -3.28 -9.23 18.28
N SER A 239 -4.20 -10.15 18.07
CA SER A 239 -4.34 -10.88 16.80
C SER A 239 -4.83 -9.96 15.68
N VAL A 240 -5.78 -9.08 15.99
CA VAL A 240 -6.36 -8.14 15.00
C VAL A 240 -5.33 -7.11 14.54
N VAL A 241 -4.53 -6.54 15.45
CA VAL A 241 -3.46 -5.57 15.11
C VAL A 241 -2.42 -6.20 14.18
N THR A 242 -2.08 -7.47 14.39
CA THR A 242 -1.20 -8.21 13.49
C THR A 242 -1.75 -8.24 12.05
N VAL A 243 -3.04 -8.54 11.92
CA VAL A 243 -3.70 -8.58 10.60
C VAL A 243 -3.79 -7.19 9.98
N ILE A 244 -4.16 -6.17 10.75
CA ILE A 244 -4.17 -4.76 10.26
C ILE A 244 -2.80 -4.39 9.72
N GLY A 245 -1.74 -4.77 10.43
CA GLY A 245 -0.38 -4.50 9.99
C GLY A 245 -0.04 -5.16 8.65
N LEU A 246 -0.34 -6.44 8.50
CA LEU A 246 -0.14 -7.14 7.22
C LEU A 246 -0.95 -6.49 6.09
N GLN A 247 -2.18 -6.06 6.38
CA GLN A 247 -3.02 -5.37 5.41
C GLN A 247 -2.47 -3.99 5.02
N ALA A 248 -1.84 -3.27 5.94
CA ALA A 248 -1.20 -1.97 5.64
C ALA A 248 -0.10 -2.11 4.57
N GLY A 249 0.75 -3.13 4.69
CA GLY A 249 1.75 -3.44 3.65
C GLY A 249 1.11 -3.82 2.31
N PHE A 250 0.07 -4.66 2.35
CA PHE A 250 -0.65 -5.09 1.14
C PHE A 250 -1.30 -3.91 0.39
N LEU A 251 -1.88 -2.95 1.11
CA LEU A 251 -2.55 -1.78 0.52
C LEU A 251 -1.60 -0.89 -0.27
N LEU A 252 -0.34 -0.76 0.13
CA LEU A 252 0.66 -0.02 -0.66
C LEU A 252 0.88 -0.64 -2.04
N SER A 253 1.00 -1.96 -2.11
CA SER A 253 1.16 -2.67 -3.39
C SER A 253 -0.13 -2.61 -4.21
N GLY A 254 -1.30 -2.69 -3.57
CA GLY A 254 -2.61 -2.59 -4.19
C GLY A 254 -2.98 -1.19 -4.69
N ALA A 255 -2.32 -0.15 -4.17
CA ALA A 255 -2.59 1.24 -4.54
C ALA A 255 -2.36 1.50 -6.04
N VAL A 256 -1.41 0.83 -6.68
CA VAL A 256 -1.05 1.03 -8.10
C VAL A 256 -2.27 0.96 -9.02
N LEU A 257 -3.07 -0.11 -8.91
CA LEU A 257 -4.27 -0.28 -9.73
C LEU A 257 -5.34 0.76 -9.41
N THR A 258 -5.54 1.07 -8.13
CA THR A 258 -6.51 2.08 -7.71
C THR A 258 -6.11 3.46 -8.17
N GLU A 259 -4.83 3.84 -8.03
CA GLU A 259 -4.30 5.11 -8.51
C GLU A 259 -4.46 5.26 -10.04
N THR A 260 -4.25 4.16 -10.78
CA THR A 260 -4.45 4.15 -12.23
C THR A 260 -5.91 4.35 -12.62
N VAL A 261 -6.84 3.61 -11.98
CA VAL A 261 -8.28 3.70 -12.29
C VAL A 261 -8.84 5.09 -11.98
N PHE A 262 -8.44 5.68 -10.87
CA PHE A 262 -8.92 6.99 -10.43
C PHE A 262 -8.03 8.16 -10.88
N SER A 263 -6.97 7.91 -11.66
CA SER A 263 -5.96 8.92 -12.04
C SER A 263 -5.43 9.69 -10.82
N TRP A 264 -5.29 9.01 -9.69
CA TRP A 264 -4.75 9.58 -8.47
C TRP A 264 -3.24 9.78 -8.62
N PRO A 265 -2.69 11.00 -8.39
CA PRO A 265 -1.30 11.33 -8.70
C PRO A 265 -0.30 10.74 -7.70
N GLY A 266 -0.29 9.43 -7.54
CA GLY A 266 0.62 8.67 -6.68
C GLY A 266 1.78 8.02 -7.44
N VAL A 267 2.60 7.25 -6.68
CA VAL A 267 3.75 6.50 -7.21
C VAL A 267 3.31 5.40 -8.17
N GLY A 268 2.18 4.76 -7.90
CA GLY A 268 1.65 3.67 -8.74
C GLY A 268 1.24 4.17 -10.13
N LEU A 269 0.56 5.32 -10.21
CA LEU A 269 0.23 5.95 -11.49
C LEU A 269 1.50 6.37 -12.24
N ALA A 270 2.52 6.91 -11.52
CA ALA A 270 3.80 7.24 -12.13
C ALA A 270 4.52 6.01 -12.68
N LEU A 271 4.49 4.89 -11.95
CA LEU A 271 5.04 3.62 -12.42
C LEU A 271 4.34 3.11 -13.67
N GLN A 272 3.01 3.15 -13.71
CA GLN A 272 2.24 2.74 -14.89
C GLN A 272 2.62 3.60 -16.11
N GLN A 273 2.74 4.91 -15.94
CA GLN A 273 3.19 5.84 -17.00
C GLN A 273 4.63 5.53 -17.44
N ALA A 274 5.54 5.31 -16.48
CA ALA A 274 6.95 4.98 -16.73
C ALA A 274 7.11 3.67 -17.51
N ILE A 275 6.35 2.64 -17.15
CA ILE A 275 6.35 1.36 -17.88
C ILE A 275 5.86 1.57 -19.32
N SER A 276 4.79 2.31 -19.52
CA SER A 276 4.22 2.58 -20.85
C SER A 276 5.16 3.40 -21.75
N SER A 277 5.93 4.30 -21.17
CA SER A 277 6.91 5.15 -21.87
C SER A 277 8.34 4.58 -21.85
N ARG A 278 8.56 3.40 -21.26
CA ARG A 278 9.88 2.77 -21.11
C ARG A 278 10.90 3.63 -20.36
N ASP A 279 10.44 4.38 -19.37
CA ASP A 279 11.26 5.21 -18.50
C ASP A 279 11.92 4.34 -17.41
N ILE A 280 13.03 3.69 -17.77
CA ILE A 280 13.71 2.72 -16.90
C ILE A 280 14.13 3.34 -15.56
N PRO A 281 14.77 4.54 -15.50
CA PRO A 281 15.13 5.15 -14.23
C PRO A 281 13.94 5.36 -13.29
N LEU A 282 12.80 5.84 -13.83
CA LEU A 282 11.60 6.05 -13.03
C LEU A 282 10.96 4.74 -12.58
N VAL A 283 11.00 3.69 -13.41
CA VAL A 283 10.53 2.33 -13.02
C VAL A 283 11.39 1.79 -11.88
N GLN A 284 12.72 1.83 -12.00
CA GLN A 284 13.64 1.35 -10.98
C GLN A 284 13.47 2.10 -9.66
N GLY A 285 13.49 3.45 -9.73
CA GLY A 285 13.29 4.30 -8.56
C GLY A 285 11.92 4.11 -7.91
N GLY A 286 10.85 4.01 -8.70
CA GLY A 286 9.50 3.81 -8.20
C GLY A 286 9.30 2.48 -7.47
N ILE A 287 9.82 1.38 -8.03
CA ILE A 287 9.78 0.06 -7.36
C ILE A 287 10.59 0.11 -6.05
N LEU A 288 11.77 0.73 -6.07
CA LEU A 288 12.62 0.85 -4.88
C LEU A 288 11.93 1.68 -3.78
N VAL A 289 11.30 2.81 -4.13
CA VAL A 289 10.58 3.68 -3.18
C VAL A 289 9.39 2.93 -2.56
N ILE A 290 8.62 2.19 -3.36
CA ILE A 290 7.53 1.34 -2.83
C ILE A 290 8.09 0.26 -1.91
N ALA A 291 9.20 -0.40 -2.28
CA ALA A 291 9.82 -1.43 -1.45
C ALA A 291 10.32 -0.87 -0.12
N VAL A 292 10.97 0.30 -0.12
CA VAL A 292 11.41 0.99 1.10
C VAL A 292 10.20 1.38 1.96
N ALA A 293 9.16 1.96 1.36
CA ALA A 293 7.93 2.31 2.09
C ALA A 293 7.26 1.07 2.70
N PHE A 294 7.16 -0.04 1.96
CA PHE A 294 6.65 -1.32 2.45
C PHE A 294 7.44 -1.84 3.65
N VAL A 295 8.77 -1.83 3.55
CA VAL A 295 9.70 -2.25 4.60
C VAL A 295 9.54 -1.39 5.86
N LEU A 296 9.45 -0.06 5.70
CA LEU A 296 9.24 0.87 6.82
C LEU A 296 7.88 0.66 7.50
N ILE A 297 6.81 0.45 6.73
CA ILE A 297 5.48 0.16 7.28
C ILE A 297 5.51 -1.16 8.05
N ASN A 298 6.13 -2.21 7.53
CA ASN A 298 6.26 -3.47 8.26
C ASN A 298 7.05 -3.28 9.57
N LEU A 299 8.12 -2.49 9.56
CA LEU A 299 8.85 -2.16 10.78
C LEU A 299 7.97 -1.44 11.81
N LEU A 300 7.17 -0.45 11.39
CA LEU A 300 6.23 0.24 12.26
C LEU A 300 5.20 -0.73 12.85
N VAL A 301 4.70 -1.64 12.04
CA VAL A 301 3.77 -2.69 12.46
C VAL A 301 4.42 -3.64 13.48
N ASP A 302 5.64 -4.10 13.24
CA ASP A 302 6.39 -4.95 14.17
C ASP A 302 6.60 -4.24 15.53
N VAL A 303 6.92 -2.95 15.50
CA VAL A 303 7.05 -2.13 16.71
C VAL A 303 5.70 -2.00 17.43
N ALA A 304 4.62 -1.74 16.70
CA ALA A 304 3.28 -1.67 17.28
C ALA A 304 2.87 -3.02 17.90
N GLN A 305 3.11 -4.14 17.23
CA GLN A 305 2.85 -5.48 17.77
C GLN A 305 3.65 -5.76 19.04
N ALA A 306 4.95 -5.40 19.08
CA ALA A 306 5.78 -5.56 20.26
C ALA A 306 5.30 -4.69 21.45
N TYR A 307 4.63 -3.58 21.18
CA TYR A 307 4.02 -2.74 22.21
C TYR A 307 2.73 -3.37 22.78
N PHE A 308 1.85 -3.90 21.91
CA PHE A 308 0.59 -4.51 22.33
C PHE A 308 0.74 -5.95 22.87
N ASN A 309 1.78 -6.67 22.46
CA ASN A 309 2.04 -8.05 22.92
C ASN A 309 3.41 -8.16 23.60
N PRO A 310 3.49 -8.00 24.94
CA PRO A 310 4.76 -8.06 25.68
C PRO A 310 5.47 -9.42 25.59
N LYS A 311 4.78 -10.50 25.19
CA LYS A 311 5.39 -11.82 24.99
C LYS A 311 6.35 -11.88 23.80
N ILE A 312 6.19 -10.99 22.81
CA ILE A 312 7.09 -10.89 21.64
C ILE A 312 8.46 -10.28 22.00
N LYS A 313 8.58 -9.61 23.15
CA LYS A 313 9.84 -8.98 23.61
C LYS A 313 10.91 -9.98 24.06
N LEU A 314 10.60 -11.25 24.17
CA LEU A 314 11.48 -12.28 24.74
C LEU A 314 12.07 -13.24 23.68
N ALA A 315 11.82 -13.03 22.40
CA ALA A 315 12.42 -13.72 21.27
C ALA A 315 13.27 -12.73 20.43
#